data_da1f486e59c0867e8b4d978483e188dd
#
_entry.id   da1f486e59c0867e8b4d978483e188dd
#
_cell.length_a   1.000
_cell.length_b   1.000
_cell.length_c   1.000
_cell.angle_alpha   90.00
_cell.angle_beta   90.00
_cell.angle_gamma   90.00
#
_symmetry.space_group_name_H-M   'P 1'
#
loop_
_entity.id
_entity.type
_entity.pdbx_description
1 polymer ?
#
loop_
_entity_poly.entity_id
_entity_poly.type
_entity_poly.pdbx_seq_one_letter_code
_entity_poly.pdbx_strand_id
1 'polypeptide(L)'
;MKTKVYVNIPANEIAGGVESLYQLVDAINTNGGYACVIWDRSIPDPIPSKYSHYKIIHGDPVEDSPENWVIYPEVWTEKLNTYPNMKNAIWWLSVDNNHGKFQDFSNQSITHFHQSYYALDFLEKNGVTNYLPIFDYIHSKYTDSIYEIDKKENIVCYNPVKGIEITNQIMSLNPDIKFVPIVNMTEDQIINLLKISKVYIDFGHHPGRDRIPRESAILGNCVLTNSKGSAGFHKDVPVDEKYKSSNIDEIGSSIRNCFENYEMVINEYSFYRDTIKTQKEELHNLAKKYFI
;
A
#
# COMPACT_ATOMS: atom_id res chain seq x y z
N MET A 1 -7.49 26.80 18.95
CA MET A 1 -6.42 26.79 17.91
C MET A 1 -6.71 25.64 16.98
N LYS A 2 -6.27 25.69 15.73
CA LYS A 2 -6.49 24.60 14.76
C LYS A 2 -5.44 23.52 15.00
N THR A 3 -5.83 22.26 15.10
CA THR A 3 -4.92 21.11 15.23
C THR A 3 -3.91 21.09 14.08
N LYS A 4 -2.62 20.94 14.39
CA LYS A 4 -1.57 20.72 13.41
C LYS A 4 -1.11 19.27 13.44
N VAL A 5 -0.83 18.72 12.27
CA VAL A 5 -0.34 17.34 12.13
C VAL A 5 1.05 17.39 11.51
N TYR A 6 2.01 16.78 12.17
CA TYR A 6 3.37 16.67 11.68
C TYR A 6 3.64 15.23 11.28
N VAL A 7 3.96 14.99 10.02
CA VAL A 7 4.19 13.65 9.49
C VAL A 7 5.67 13.48 9.20
N ASN A 8 6.31 12.52 9.87
CA ASN A 8 7.72 12.24 9.69
C ASN A 8 7.92 11.36 8.46
N ILE A 9 8.59 11.88 7.43
CA ILE A 9 8.75 11.23 6.13
C ILE A 9 10.21 11.07 5.77
N PRO A 10 10.65 9.87 5.30
CA PRO A 10 11.98 9.67 4.74
C PRO A 10 12.26 10.66 3.58
N ALA A 11 13.36 11.42 3.71
CA ALA A 11 13.75 12.38 2.69
C ALA A 11 14.31 11.67 1.45
N ASN A 12 13.95 12.17 0.25
CA ASN A 12 14.46 11.69 -1.04
C ASN A 12 14.17 10.21 -1.35
N GLU A 13 13.25 9.56 -0.63
CA GLU A 13 12.87 8.19 -0.88
C GLU A 13 11.63 8.08 -1.78
N ILE A 14 11.66 7.09 -2.69
CA ILE A 14 10.52 6.73 -3.56
C ILE A 14 10.13 5.29 -3.23
N ALA A 15 9.06 5.15 -2.45
CA ALA A 15 8.51 3.86 -2.05
C ALA A 15 7.00 3.95 -1.79
N GLY A 16 6.30 2.82 -1.80
CA GLY A 16 4.85 2.79 -1.57
C GLY A 16 4.44 3.37 -0.23
N GLY A 17 5.12 2.98 0.87
CA GLY A 17 4.86 3.52 2.20
C GLY A 17 5.15 5.01 2.32
N VAL A 18 6.20 5.51 1.66
CA VAL A 18 6.53 6.93 1.62
C VAL A 18 5.42 7.72 0.90
N GLU A 19 4.93 7.21 -0.22
CA GLU A 19 3.81 7.84 -0.93
C GLU A 19 2.55 7.89 -0.08
N SER A 20 2.26 6.85 0.70
CA SER A 20 1.12 6.84 1.63
C SER A 20 1.19 7.98 2.66
N LEU A 21 2.39 8.28 3.18
CA LEU A 21 2.60 9.41 4.10
C LEU A 21 2.30 10.75 3.42
N TYR A 22 2.74 10.97 2.18
CA TYR A 22 2.41 12.17 1.40
C TYR A 22 0.91 12.26 1.09
N GLN A 23 0.26 11.14 0.80
CA GLN A 23 -1.19 11.09 0.59
C GLN A 23 -1.97 11.55 1.83
N LEU A 24 -1.52 11.18 3.04
CA LEU A 24 -2.14 11.64 4.28
C LEU A 24 -1.99 13.16 4.46
N VAL A 25 -0.78 13.69 4.21
CA VAL A 25 -0.52 15.14 4.26
C VAL A 25 -1.42 15.89 3.28
N ASP A 26 -1.49 15.41 2.04
CA ASP A 26 -2.37 15.97 1.00
C ASP A 26 -3.83 15.93 1.42
N ALA A 27 -4.31 14.80 1.91
CA ALA A 27 -5.71 14.64 2.33
C ALA A 27 -6.09 15.63 3.44
N ILE A 28 -5.23 15.83 4.45
CA ILE A 28 -5.47 16.80 5.51
C ILE A 28 -5.49 18.23 4.96
N ASN A 29 -4.47 18.62 4.17
CA ASN A 29 -4.33 19.98 3.65
C ASN A 29 -5.40 20.34 2.62
N THR A 30 -5.80 19.39 1.79
CA THR A 30 -6.85 19.57 0.78
C THR A 30 -8.23 19.80 1.44
N ASN A 31 -8.49 19.13 2.56
CA ASN A 31 -9.75 19.28 3.30
C ASN A 31 -9.75 20.45 4.29
N GLY A 32 -8.77 21.33 4.21
CA GLY A 32 -8.73 22.56 5.01
C GLY A 32 -8.12 22.38 6.40
N GLY A 33 -7.53 21.20 6.71
CA GLY A 33 -6.66 20.98 7.87
C GLY A 33 -5.28 21.63 7.70
N TYR A 34 -4.36 21.27 8.57
CA TYR A 34 -2.94 21.64 8.47
C TYR A 34 -2.08 20.42 8.75
N ALA A 35 -1.36 19.96 7.74
CA ALA A 35 -0.35 18.92 7.90
C ALA A 35 0.97 19.36 7.29
N CYS A 36 2.06 19.20 8.05
CA CYS A 36 3.42 19.57 7.67
C CYS A 36 4.33 18.35 7.67
N VAL A 37 5.11 18.18 6.60
CA VAL A 37 6.15 17.16 6.52
C VAL A 37 7.33 17.58 7.38
N ILE A 38 7.81 16.67 8.20
CA ILE A 38 9.04 16.79 8.96
C ILE A 38 10.05 15.71 8.56
N TRP A 39 11.33 16.06 8.50
CA TRP A 39 12.43 15.18 8.09
C TRP A 39 13.74 15.59 8.78
N ASP A 40 14.82 14.86 8.51
CA ASP A 40 16.16 15.27 8.93
C ASP A 40 16.58 16.53 8.16
N ARG A 41 16.67 17.65 8.86
CA ARG A 41 16.95 18.98 8.30
C ARG A 41 18.37 19.14 7.72
N SER A 42 19.23 18.14 7.86
CA SER A 42 20.52 18.11 7.14
C SER A 42 20.34 17.94 5.62
N ILE A 43 19.14 17.52 5.18
CA ILE A 43 18.80 17.31 3.77
C ILE A 43 18.03 18.54 3.27
N PRO A 44 18.57 19.31 2.30
CA PRO A 44 18.00 20.61 1.90
C PRO A 44 16.71 20.50 1.09
N ASP A 45 16.55 19.45 0.27
CA ASP A 45 15.34 19.21 -0.54
C ASP A 45 14.84 17.78 -0.31
N PRO A 46 13.87 17.61 0.61
CA PRO A 46 13.44 16.30 1.06
C PRO A 46 12.41 15.62 0.15
N ILE A 47 11.76 16.39 -0.77
CA ILE A 47 10.56 15.92 -1.48
C ILE A 47 10.93 15.51 -2.90
N PRO A 48 10.86 14.20 -3.23
CA PRO A 48 11.02 13.74 -4.60
C PRO A 48 10.02 14.40 -5.56
N SER A 49 10.48 14.77 -6.75
CA SER A 49 9.65 15.41 -7.79
C SER A 49 8.39 14.57 -8.13
N LYS A 50 8.47 13.26 -8.00
CA LYS A 50 7.32 12.35 -8.15
C LYS A 50 6.13 12.74 -7.28
N TYR A 51 6.37 13.33 -6.10
CA TYR A 51 5.34 13.66 -5.11
C TYR A 51 4.94 15.15 -5.11
N SER A 52 5.51 15.97 -6.01
CA SER A 52 5.26 17.41 -6.09
C SER A 52 3.80 17.79 -6.41
N HIS A 53 3.01 16.84 -6.90
CA HIS A 53 1.59 17.04 -7.21
C HIS A 53 0.67 17.00 -5.98
N TYR A 54 1.17 16.49 -4.83
CA TYR A 54 0.45 16.53 -3.56
C TYR A 54 0.53 17.93 -2.92
N LYS A 55 -0.52 18.30 -2.18
CA LYS A 55 -0.56 19.56 -1.41
C LYS A 55 0.27 19.45 -0.14
N ILE A 56 1.58 19.63 -0.26
CA ILE A 56 2.55 19.45 0.81
C ILE A 56 2.93 20.80 1.42
N ILE A 57 2.89 20.89 2.75
CA ILE A 57 3.50 21.96 3.55
C ILE A 57 4.75 21.35 4.19
N HIS A 58 5.88 22.07 4.16
CA HIS A 58 7.12 21.62 4.75
C HIS A 58 7.99 22.82 5.19
N GLY A 59 8.96 22.56 6.08
CA GLY A 59 9.91 23.59 6.54
C GLY A 59 9.41 24.48 7.67
N ASP A 60 8.14 24.41 8.03
CA ASP A 60 7.60 25.18 9.15
C ASP A 60 8.16 24.67 10.49
N PRO A 61 8.31 25.56 11.50
CA PRO A 61 8.67 25.15 12.85
C PRO A 61 7.67 24.17 13.44
N VAL A 62 8.15 23.15 14.13
CA VAL A 62 7.30 22.21 14.86
C VAL A 62 6.84 22.84 16.16
N GLU A 63 5.54 22.85 16.40
CA GLU A 63 4.91 23.32 17.62
C GLU A 63 4.57 22.13 18.52
N ASP A 64 5.42 21.85 19.52
CA ASP A 64 5.21 20.76 20.48
C ASP A 64 4.10 21.13 21.48
N SER A 65 2.86 20.85 21.15
CA SER A 65 1.64 21.25 21.87
C SER A 65 0.62 20.09 21.93
N PRO A 66 -0.15 19.93 23.03
CA PRO A 66 -1.00 18.77 23.27
C PRO A 66 -2.20 18.64 22.32
N GLU A 67 -2.57 19.67 21.61
CA GLU A 67 -3.60 19.61 20.55
C GLU A 67 -3.05 19.05 19.23
N ASN A 68 -1.73 19.06 19.03
CA ASN A 68 -1.08 18.67 17.79
C ASN A 68 -0.74 17.17 17.75
N TRP A 69 -0.57 16.67 16.54
CA TRP A 69 -0.16 15.28 16.27
C TRP A 69 1.24 15.22 15.69
N VAL A 70 2.00 14.19 16.08
CA VAL A 70 3.18 13.74 15.34
C VAL A 70 2.99 12.28 14.95
N ILE A 71 3.15 11.97 13.66
CA ILE A 71 2.95 10.64 13.08
C ILE A 71 4.28 10.13 12.55
N TYR A 72 4.68 8.95 12.99
CA TYR A 72 5.88 8.25 12.55
C TYR A 72 5.49 6.97 11.80
N PRO A 73 6.19 6.62 10.70
CA PRO A 73 6.09 5.27 10.15
C PRO A 73 6.70 4.25 11.12
N GLU A 74 6.31 2.99 10.99
CA GLU A 74 6.79 1.89 11.84
C GLU A 74 8.30 1.69 11.84
N VAL A 75 8.97 2.16 10.80
CA VAL A 75 10.44 2.07 10.65
C VAL A 75 11.21 3.04 11.56
N TRP A 76 10.54 4.06 12.13
CA TRP A 76 11.13 5.12 12.94
C TRP A 76 10.51 5.26 14.33
N THR A 77 10.15 4.15 14.92
CA THR A 77 9.57 4.13 16.29
C THR A 77 10.53 4.60 17.36
N GLU A 78 11.84 4.60 17.10
CA GLU A 78 12.85 5.18 17.98
C GLU A 78 12.76 6.71 18.11
N LYS A 79 12.06 7.39 17.20
CA LYS A 79 11.81 8.83 17.24
C LYS A 79 10.59 9.22 18.09
N LEU A 80 9.82 8.25 18.58
CA LEU A 80 8.72 8.53 19.51
C LEU A 80 9.23 9.35 20.69
N ASN A 81 8.36 10.21 21.20
CA ASN A 81 8.70 11.16 22.28
C ASN A 81 9.74 12.25 21.93
N THR A 82 10.15 12.41 20.66
CA THR A 82 10.92 13.59 20.23
C THR A 82 10.13 14.88 20.54
N TYR A 83 8.81 14.81 20.46
CA TYR A 83 7.88 15.89 20.81
C TYR A 83 6.93 15.38 21.89
N PRO A 84 7.33 15.49 23.19
CA PRO A 84 6.66 14.80 24.29
C PRO A 84 5.29 15.38 24.65
N ASN A 85 4.99 16.63 24.26
CA ASN A 85 3.70 17.25 24.53
C ASN A 85 2.65 16.91 23.47
N MET A 86 3.05 16.45 22.27
CA MET A 86 2.12 16.08 21.20
C MET A 86 1.46 14.74 21.41
N LYS A 87 0.36 14.54 20.71
CA LYS A 87 -0.22 13.20 20.49
C LYS A 87 0.70 12.42 19.56
N ASN A 88 1.42 11.44 20.11
CA ASN A 88 2.32 10.59 19.34
C ASN A 88 1.56 9.44 18.69
N ALA A 89 1.83 9.20 17.41
CA ALA A 89 1.22 8.10 16.67
C ALA A 89 2.23 7.33 15.81
N ILE A 90 1.99 6.03 15.66
CA ILE A 90 2.71 5.16 14.71
C ILE A 90 1.73 4.77 13.61
N TRP A 91 2.14 4.93 12.35
CA TRP A 91 1.40 4.38 11.22
C TRP A 91 2.08 3.11 10.69
N TRP A 92 1.42 1.98 10.91
CA TRP A 92 1.87 0.65 10.51
C TRP A 92 1.58 0.39 9.03
N LEU A 93 2.49 0.82 8.16
CA LEU A 93 2.42 0.69 6.72
C LEU A 93 2.90 -0.70 6.26
N SER A 94 3.91 -1.23 6.93
CA SER A 94 4.55 -2.51 6.65
C SER A 94 5.05 -3.13 7.95
N VAL A 95 4.20 -3.90 8.62
CA VAL A 95 4.45 -4.42 9.98
C VAL A 95 5.85 -5.01 10.15
N ASP A 96 6.28 -5.84 9.20
CA ASP A 96 7.54 -6.56 9.32
C ASP A 96 8.78 -5.68 9.16
N ASN A 97 8.63 -4.48 8.56
CA ASN A 97 9.71 -3.51 8.44
C ASN A 97 10.09 -2.84 9.78
N ASN A 98 9.27 -3.01 10.81
CA ASN A 98 9.65 -2.61 12.17
C ASN A 98 10.77 -3.49 12.74
N HIS A 99 10.93 -4.73 12.24
CA HIS A 99 11.94 -5.70 12.71
C HIS A 99 11.97 -5.90 14.23
N GLY A 100 10.80 -5.78 14.89
CA GLY A 100 10.68 -5.92 16.34
C GLY A 100 11.33 -4.79 17.15
N LYS A 101 11.61 -3.63 16.56
CA LYS A 101 12.19 -2.49 17.27
C LYS A 101 11.24 -1.87 18.29
N PHE A 102 9.95 -1.82 17.98
CA PHE A 102 8.95 -1.32 18.91
C PHE A 102 8.46 -2.44 19.82
N GLN A 103 8.45 -2.19 21.14
CA GLN A 103 8.07 -3.17 22.15
C GLN A 103 7.05 -2.63 23.16
N ASP A 104 6.80 -1.32 23.19
CA ASP A 104 5.95 -0.67 24.18
C ASP A 104 4.47 -0.66 23.79
N PHE A 105 3.94 -1.83 23.42
CA PHE A 105 2.54 -2.00 22.98
C PHE A 105 1.51 -1.73 24.10
N SER A 106 1.94 -1.73 25.36
CA SER A 106 1.08 -1.41 26.50
C SER A 106 0.82 0.08 26.70
N ASN A 107 1.57 0.93 26.04
CA ASN A 107 1.50 2.38 26.17
C ASN A 107 0.28 2.97 25.48
N GLN A 108 -0.78 3.21 26.25
CA GLN A 108 -2.04 3.74 25.73
C GLN A 108 -1.97 5.22 25.30
N SER A 109 -0.87 5.92 25.58
CA SER A 109 -0.68 7.30 25.11
C SER A 109 -0.28 7.38 23.64
N ILE A 110 0.17 6.27 23.05
CA ILE A 110 0.52 6.17 21.62
C ILE A 110 -0.71 5.68 20.85
N THR A 111 -1.08 6.40 19.80
CA THR A 111 -2.11 5.97 18.87
C THR A 111 -1.49 5.15 17.74
N HIS A 112 -2.06 3.99 17.46
CA HIS A 112 -1.59 3.12 16.38
C HIS A 112 -2.53 3.22 15.18
N PHE A 113 -2.06 3.74 14.05
CA PHE A 113 -2.78 3.69 12.78
C PHE A 113 -2.40 2.42 12.02
N HIS A 114 -3.38 1.64 11.58
CA HIS A 114 -3.15 0.47 10.75
C HIS A 114 -3.55 0.72 9.30
N GLN A 115 -2.69 0.32 8.35
CA GLN A 115 -2.96 0.43 6.91
C GLN A 115 -3.64 -0.81 6.33
N SER A 116 -3.54 -1.95 7.02
CA SER A 116 -4.05 -3.24 6.57
C SER A 116 -4.71 -3.99 7.73
N TYR A 117 -5.52 -4.99 7.39
CA TYR A 117 -6.06 -5.91 8.40
C TYR A 117 -4.98 -6.86 8.94
N TYR A 118 -3.93 -7.10 8.17
CA TYR A 118 -2.72 -7.76 8.68
C TYR A 118 -2.06 -6.94 9.79
N ALA A 119 -1.94 -5.63 9.62
CA ALA A 119 -1.41 -4.75 10.67
C ALA A 119 -2.37 -4.68 11.86
N LEU A 120 -3.68 -4.70 11.64
CA LEU A 120 -4.67 -4.75 12.72
C LEU A 120 -4.51 -6.03 13.56
N ASP A 121 -4.46 -7.20 12.91
CA ASP A 121 -4.25 -8.49 13.58
C ASP A 121 -2.94 -8.52 14.39
N PHE A 122 -1.87 -7.94 13.85
CA PHE A 122 -0.62 -7.77 14.57
C PHE A 122 -0.79 -6.92 15.83
N LEU A 123 -1.46 -5.79 15.75
CA LEU A 123 -1.70 -4.90 16.90
C LEU A 123 -2.55 -5.59 17.97
N GLU A 124 -3.64 -6.26 17.59
CA GLU A 124 -4.51 -7.01 18.50
C GLU A 124 -3.77 -8.14 19.20
N LYS A 125 -2.93 -8.90 18.49
CA LYS A 125 -2.07 -9.96 19.08
C LYS A 125 -1.05 -9.42 20.08
N ASN A 126 -0.63 -8.15 19.94
CA ASN A 126 0.25 -7.47 20.91
C ASN A 126 -0.53 -6.71 22.01
N GLY A 127 -1.86 -6.86 22.08
CA GLY A 127 -2.67 -6.27 23.15
C GLY A 127 -2.93 -4.77 23.02
N VAL A 128 -2.70 -4.20 21.84
CA VAL A 128 -2.99 -2.79 21.57
C VAL A 128 -4.49 -2.58 21.51
N THR A 129 -4.98 -1.56 22.24
CA THR A 129 -6.41 -1.18 22.23
C THR A 129 -6.64 0.22 21.67
N ASN A 130 -5.61 1.06 21.60
CA ASN A 130 -5.67 2.41 21.03
C ASN A 130 -5.22 2.39 19.57
N TYR A 131 -6.05 1.84 18.67
CA TYR A 131 -5.79 1.81 17.24
C TYR A 131 -6.94 2.37 16.40
N LEU A 132 -6.60 2.91 15.23
CA LEU A 132 -7.52 3.50 14.26
C LEU A 132 -7.09 3.13 12.83
N PRO A 133 -8.02 2.93 11.88
CA PRO A 133 -7.68 2.70 10.48
C PRO A 133 -7.23 3.99 9.78
N ILE A 134 -6.18 3.91 9.01
CA ILE A 134 -5.84 4.86 7.94
C ILE A 134 -5.33 4.06 6.76
N PHE A 135 -6.04 4.11 5.63
CA PHE A 135 -5.70 3.37 4.41
C PHE A 135 -5.17 4.32 3.34
N ASP A 136 -4.13 3.88 2.60
CA ASP A 136 -3.64 4.56 1.41
C ASP A 136 -4.54 4.26 0.19
N TYR A 137 -4.28 4.96 -0.91
CA TYR A 137 -4.98 4.72 -2.18
C TYR A 137 -4.00 4.52 -3.34
N ILE A 138 -4.50 3.96 -4.43
CA ILE A 138 -3.78 3.83 -5.69
C ILE A 138 -3.89 5.15 -6.46
N HIS A 139 -2.75 5.61 -7.01
CA HIS A 139 -2.65 6.87 -7.75
C HIS A 139 -3.67 6.93 -8.90
N SER A 140 -4.21 8.13 -9.16
CA SER A 140 -5.26 8.36 -10.16
C SER A 140 -4.86 7.93 -11.59
N LYS A 141 -3.60 7.97 -11.93
CA LYS A 141 -3.13 7.43 -13.22
C LYS A 141 -3.58 5.99 -13.47
N TYR A 142 -3.66 5.15 -12.43
CA TYR A 142 -4.15 3.78 -12.54
C TYR A 142 -5.67 3.72 -12.55
N THR A 143 -6.33 4.43 -11.62
CA THR A 143 -7.79 4.37 -11.47
C THR A 143 -8.54 5.07 -12.60
N ASP A 144 -7.94 6.08 -13.23
CA ASP A 144 -8.49 6.80 -14.38
C ASP A 144 -8.13 6.14 -15.72
N SER A 145 -7.21 5.16 -15.71
CA SER A 145 -6.83 4.42 -16.91
C SER A 145 -7.88 3.37 -17.26
N ILE A 146 -8.27 3.35 -18.52
CA ILE A 146 -9.22 2.37 -19.06
C ILE A 146 -8.44 1.23 -19.73
N TYR A 147 -8.84 -0.01 -19.46
CA TYR A 147 -8.41 -1.19 -20.21
C TYR A 147 -9.54 -1.73 -21.08
N GLU A 148 -9.19 -2.39 -22.15
CA GLU A 148 -10.13 -2.99 -23.10
C GLU A 148 -9.97 -4.51 -23.05
N ILE A 149 -11.09 -5.23 -22.89
CA ILE A 149 -11.09 -6.70 -22.69
C ILE A 149 -10.50 -7.41 -23.93
N ASP A 150 -10.86 -6.95 -25.13
CA ASP A 150 -10.42 -7.50 -26.41
C ASP A 150 -8.92 -7.26 -26.73
N LYS A 151 -8.30 -6.34 -26.00
CA LYS A 151 -6.85 -6.07 -26.11
C LYS A 151 -6.00 -6.84 -25.08
N LYS A 152 -6.63 -7.64 -24.22
CA LYS A 152 -5.93 -8.43 -23.25
C LYS A 152 -5.27 -9.65 -23.88
N GLU A 153 -3.99 -9.83 -23.62
CA GLU A 153 -3.15 -10.93 -24.10
C GLU A 153 -2.89 -11.94 -23.00
N ASN A 154 -2.59 -13.19 -23.38
CA ASN A 154 -2.19 -14.25 -22.45
C ASN A 154 -0.76 -14.00 -21.92
N ILE A 155 -0.62 -12.96 -21.13
CA ILE A 155 0.62 -12.53 -20.46
C ILE A 155 0.42 -12.59 -18.96
N VAL A 156 1.42 -13.10 -18.25
CA VAL A 156 1.55 -13.05 -16.80
C VAL A 156 2.58 -12.00 -16.42
N CYS A 157 2.18 -10.96 -15.70
CA CYS A 157 3.10 -10.00 -15.10
C CYS A 157 3.47 -10.44 -13.69
N TYR A 158 4.67 -10.08 -13.22
CA TYR A 158 5.09 -10.37 -11.85
C TYR A 158 6.10 -9.34 -11.32
N ASN A 159 6.16 -9.22 -9.99
CA ASN A 159 7.19 -8.45 -9.31
C ASN A 159 8.42 -9.34 -9.04
N PRO A 160 9.60 -9.07 -9.63
CA PRO A 160 10.77 -9.92 -9.43
C PRO A 160 11.48 -9.71 -8.09
N VAL A 161 11.08 -8.71 -7.30
CA VAL A 161 11.73 -8.38 -6.01
C VAL A 161 11.26 -9.30 -4.89
N LYS A 162 10.00 -9.76 -4.95
CA LYS A 162 9.39 -10.58 -3.89
C LYS A 162 9.02 -11.96 -4.41
N GLY A 163 9.41 -13.03 -3.68
CA GLY A 163 9.01 -14.41 -3.98
C GLY A 163 9.53 -14.94 -5.32
N ILE A 164 10.66 -14.43 -5.80
CA ILE A 164 11.21 -14.79 -7.11
C ILE A 164 11.54 -16.29 -7.23
N GLU A 165 11.93 -16.96 -6.14
CA GLU A 165 12.22 -18.37 -6.13
C GLU A 165 10.97 -19.20 -6.48
N ILE A 166 9.82 -18.83 -5.94
CA ILE A 166 8.53 -19.48 -6.23
C ILE A 166 8.12 -19.16 -7.66
N THR A 167 8.23 -17.89 -8.06
CA THR A 167 7.92 -17.46 -9.43
C THR A 167 8.76 -18.20 -10.47
N ASN A 168 10.05 -18.39 -10.22
CA ASN A 168 10.94 -19.16 -11.11
C ASN A 168 10.54 -20.64 -11.22
N GLN A 169 10.08 -21.27 -10.12
CA GLN A 169 9.56 -22.64 -10.16
C GLN A 169 8.29 -22.72 -11.02
N ILE A 170 7.36 -21.76 -10.83
CA ILE A 170 6.14 -21.69 -11.66
C ILE A 170 6.48 -21.54 -13.14
N MET A 171 7.43 -20.66 -13.48
CA MET A 171 7.89 -20.47 -14.86
C MET A 171 8.52 -21.74 -15.44
N SER A 172 9.32 -22.43 -14.65
CA SER A 172 9.99 -23.69 -15.09
C SER A 172 8.99 -24.81 -15.38
N LEU A 173 7.90 -24.88 -14.61
CA LEU A 173 6.82 -25.85 -14.80
C LEU A 173 5.86 -25.47 -15.94
N ASN A 174 5.90 -24.23 -16.41
CA ASN A 174 4.98 -23.69 -17.42
C ASN A 174 5.73 -22.93 -18.52
N PRO A 175 6.61 -23.59 -19.29
CA PRO A 175 7.47 -22.94 -20.29
C PRO A 175 6.70 -22.39 -21.51
N ASP A 176 5.46 -22.78 -21.68
CA ASP A 176 4.53 -22.30 -22.71
C ASP A 176 3.86 -20.97 -22.37
N ILE A 177 3.93 -20.53 -21.10
CA ILE A 177 3.33 -19.27 -20.63
C ILE A 177 4.33 -18.13 -20.76
N LYS A 178 3.88 -16.99 -21.29
CA LYS A 178 4.67 -15.77 -21.38
C LYS A 178 4.64 -15.00 -20.07
N PHE A 179 5.78 -14.96 -19.37
CA PHE A 179 5.99 -14.19 -18.15
C PHE A 179 6.78 -12.91 -18.43
N VAL A 180 6.34 -11.77 -17.86
CA VAL A 180 6.97 -10.46 -18.02
C VAL A 180 7.23 -9.84 -16.65
N PRO A 181 8.50 -9.60 -16.26
CA PRO A 181 8.82 -8.95 -14.98
C PRO A 181 8.53 -7.44 -15.04
N ILE A 182 7.98 -6.90 -13.95
CA ILE A 182 7.84 -5.46 -13.74
C ILE A 182 9.15 -4.97 -13.12
N VAL A 183 10.12 -4.61 -13.95
CA VAL A 183 11.45 -4.16 -13.53
C VAL A 183 11.99 -3.10 -14.49
N ASN A 184 12.64 -2.06 -13.96
CA ASN A 184 13.22 -0.96 -14.74
C ASN A 184 12.23 -0.30 -15.70
N MET A 185 10.97 -0.20 -15.29
CA MET A 185 9.89 0.41 -16.06
C MET A 185 9.46 1.73 -15.43
N THR A 186 9.14 2.71 -16.28
CA THR A 186 8.42 3.90 -15.86
C THR A 186 6.98 3.55 -15.47
N GLU A 187 6.32 4.40 -14.72
CA GLU A 187 4.90 4.21 -14.35
C GLU A 187 4.00 4.01 -15.58
N ASP A 188 4.21 4.79 -16.63
CA ASP A 188 3.43 4.66 -17.89
C ASP A 188 3.69 3.31 -18.59
N GLN A 189 4.92 2.80 -18.53
CA GLN A 189 5.25 1.47 -19.06
C GLN A 189 4.58 0.36 -18.25
N ILE A 190 4.52 0.49 -16.92
CA ILE A 190 3.81 -0.45 -16.04
C ILE A 190 2.32 -0.43 -16.37
N ILE A 191 1.70 0.75 -16.45
CA ILE A 191 0.28 0.88 -16.80
C ILE A 191 0.00 0.21 -18.16
N ASN A 192 0.81 0.48 -19.17
CA ASN A 192 0.63 -0.10 -20.51
C ASN A 192 0.77 -1.63 -20.50
N LEU A 193 1.76 -2.17 -19.76
CA LEU A 193 1.92 -3.62 -19.59
C LEU A 193 0.72 -4.24 -18.90
N LEU A 194 0.26 -3.65 -17.79
CA LEU A 194 -0.90 -4.16 -17.03
C LEU A 194 -2.20 -4.07 -17.85
N LYS A 195 -2.36 -3.07 -18.70
CA LYS A 195 -3.54 -2.94 -19.58
C LYS A 195 -3.66 -4.04 -20.63
N ILE A 196 -2.54 -4.61 -21.07
CA ILE A 196 -2.54 -5.69 -22.07
C ILE A 196 -2.44 -7.09 -21.44
N SER A 197 -2.01 -7.22 -20.21
CA SER A 197 -1.82 -8.51 -19.55
C SER A 197 -3.11 -9.01 -18.90
N LYS A 198 -3.40 -10.31 -18.97
CA LYS A 198 -4.55 -10.91 -18.29
C LYS A 198 -4.29 -11.25 -16.83
N VAL A 199 -3.06 -11.57 -16.46
CA VAL A 199 -2.73 -12.10 -15.13
C VAL A 199 -1.57 -11.34 -14.50
N TYR A 200 -1.67 -11.10 -13.20
CA TYR A 200 -0.57 -10.69 -12.34
C TYR A 200 -0.39 -11.72 -11.23
N ILE A 201 0.85 -12.12 -10.98
CA ILE A 201 1.19 -13.03 -9.88
C ILE A 201 2.13 -12.39 -8.87
N ASP A 202 1.90 -12.65 -7.57
CA ASP A 202 2.77 -12.23 -6.48
C ASP A 202 2.76 -13.28 -5.35
N PHE A 203 3.78 -14.11 -5.33
CA PHE A 203 3.95 -15.18 -4.35
C PHE A 203 4.96 -14.82 -3.25
N GLY A 204 5.30 -13.53 -3.15
CA GLY A 204 6.10 -13.00 -2.08
C GLY A 204 5.37 -12.90 -0.74
N HIS A 205 6.07 -12.38 0.26
CA HIS A 205 5.45 -11.97 1.51
C HIS A 205 4.91 -10.54 1.37
N HIS A 206 3.71 -10.31 1.87
CA HIS A 206 3.02 -9.01 1.82
C HIS A 206 3.02 -8.36 3.21
N PRO A 207 4.05 -7.57 3.56
CA PRO A 207 4.19 -7.02 4.92
C PRO A 207 3.22 -5.88 5.24
N GLY A 208 2.54 -5.36 4.22
CA GLY A 208 1.54 -4.30 4.29
C GLY A 208 0.58 -4.41 3.12
N ARG A 209 -0.20 -3.37 2.86
CA ARG A 209 -1.18 -3.33 1.77
C ARG A 209 -0.48 -3.02 0.44
N ASP A 210 0.13 -4.04 -0.18
CA ASP A 210 0.94 -3.91 -1.38
C ASP A 210 0.18 -3.23 -2.53
N ARG A 211 0.89 -2.38 -3.29
CA ARG A 211 0.29 -1.54 -4.34
C ARG A 211 0.09 -2.29 -5.64
N ILE A 212 1.11 -3.01 -6.12
CA ILE A 212 1.06 -3.64 -7.45
C ILE A 212 -0.12 -4.60 -7.62
N PRO A 213 -0.52 -5.44 -6.64
CA PRO A 213 -1.75 -6.22 -6.75
C PRO A 213 -3.00 -5.37 -6.98
N ARG A 214 -3.12 -4.21 -6.31
CA ARG A 214 -4.23 -3.27 -6.49
C ARG A 214 -4.17 -2.56 -7.85
N GLU A 215 -2.98 -2.10 -8.25
CA GLU A 215 -2.70 -1.48 -9.55
C GLU A 215 -3.01 -2.45 -10.69
N SER A 216 -2.69 -3.72 -10.51
CA SER A 216 -3.00 -4.79 -11.47
C SER A 216 -4.50 -5.06 -11.55
N ALA A 217 -5.16 -5.23 -10.40
CA ALA A 217 -6.60 -5.51 -10.35
C ALA A 217 -7.43 -4.40 -11.00
N ILE A 218 -7.11 -3.12 -10.75
CA ILE A 218 -7.86 -1.99 -11.32
C ILE A 218 -7.68 -1.90 -12.84
N LEU A 219 -6.54 -2.35 -13.37
CA LEU A 219 -6.25 -2.41 -14.80
C LEU A 219 -6.67 -3.75 -15.45
N GLY A 220 -7.52 -4.53 -14.78
CA GLY A 220 -8.14 -5.72 -15.35
C GLY A 220 -7.25 -6.96 -15.35
N ASN A 221 -6.28 -7.08 -14.45
CA ASN A 221 -5.55 -8.33 -14.28
C ASN A 221 -6.25 -9.24 -13.26
N CYS A 222 -6.31 -10.54 -13.55
CA CYS A 222 -6.58 -11.56 -12.56
C CYS A 222 -5.37 -11.65 -11.63
N VAL A 223 -5.54 -11.37 -10.35
CA VAL A 223 -4.45 -11.34 -9.37
C VAL A 223 -4.37 -12.69 -8.65
N LEU A 224 -3.27 -13.40 -8.80
CA LEU A 224 -3.00 -14.64 -8.08
C LEU A 224 -1.88 -14.39 -7.06
N THR A 225 -2.13 -14.79 -5.81
CA THR A 225 -1.19 -14.60 -4.70
C THR A 225 -1.08 -15.88 -3.87
N ASN A 226 -0.18 -15.87 -2.88
CA ASN A 226 -0.27 -16.76 -1.72
C ASN A 226 -1.13 -16.12 -0.61
N SER A 227 -1.16 -16.74 0.57
CA SER A 227 -1.86 -16.23 1.76
C SER A 227 -0.89 -15.70 2.84
N LYS A 228 0.30 -15.19 2.46
CA LYS A 228 1.30 -14.67 3.40
C LYS A 228 1.14 -13.17 3.63
N GLY A 229 1.19 -12.75 4.91
CA GLY A 229 1.00 -11.35 5.28
C GLY A 229 -0.39 -10.85 4.93
N SER A 230 -0.52 -9.64 4.42
CA SER A 230 -1.81 -9.02 4.09
C SER A 230 -2.60 -9.77 3.01
N ALA A 231 -1.93 -10.53 2.13
CA ALA A 231 -2.61 -11.36 1.13
C ALA A 231 -3.50 -12.46 1.75
N GLY A 232 -3.21 -12.88 2.99
CA GLY A 232 -4.04 -13.81 3.76
C GLY A 232 -5.35 -13.21 4.29
N PHE A 233 -5.49 -11.89 4.25
CA PHE A 233 -6.69 -11.20 4.74
C PHE A 233 -7.60 -10.81 3.57
N HIS A 234 -8.81 -11.34 3.54
CA HIS A 234 -9.77 -11.04 2.47
C HIS A 234 -10.09 -9.53 2.37
N LYS A 235 -10.06 -8.81 3.48
CA LYS A 235 -10.29 -7.35 3.48
C LYS A 235 -9.14 -6.55 2.88
N ASP A 236 -7.92 -7.09 2.86
CA ASP A 236 -6.76 -6.44 2.22
C ASP A 236 -6.64 -6.82 0.75
N VAL A 237 -6.86 -8.10 0.44
CA VAL A 237 -6.85 -8.64 -0.93
C VAL A 237 -8.14 -9.46 -1.13
N PRO A 238 -9.25 -8.80 -1.53
CA PRO A 238 -10.57 -9.42 -1.61
C PRO A 238 -10.76 -10.21 -2.93
N VAL A 239 -9.93 -11.22 -3.12
CA VAL A 239 -10.05 -12.22 -4.18
C VAL A 239 -10.49 -13.55 -3.58
N ASP A 240 -11.13 -14.40 -4.39
CA ASP A 240 -11.52 -15.73 -3.99
C ASP A 240 -10.31 -16.57 -3.57
N GLU A 241 -10.47 -17.43 -2.56
CA GLU A 241 -9.38 -18.27 -2.03
C GLU A 241 -8.76 -19.20 -3.09
N LYS A 242 -9.50 -19.57 -4.14
CA LYS A 242 -8.97 -20.34 -5.29
C LYS A 242 -7.83 -19.61 -6.04
N TYR A 243 -7.72 -18.28 -5.87
CA TYR A 243 -6.64 -17.46 -6.44
C TYR A 243 -5.50 -17.18 -5.45
N LYS A 244 -5.58 -17.73 -4.23
CA LYS A 244 -4.56 -17.62 -3.18
C LYS A 244 -3.92 -18.98 -2.88
N SER A 245 -3.32 -19.59 -3.88
CA SER A 245 -2.73 -20.92 -3.72
C SER A 245 -1.26 -20.86 -3.27
N SER A 246 -0.88 -21.80 -2.38
CA SER A 246 0.52 -22.10 -2.07
C SER A 246 1.01 -23.36 -2.80
N ASN A 247 0.15 -24.04 -3.55
CA ASN A 247 0.48 -25.22 -4.32
C ASN A 247 0.97 -24.81 -5.72
N ILE A 248 2.29 -24.90 -5.93
CA ILE A 248 2.95 -24.48 -7.17
C ILE A 248 2.43 -25.26 -8.39
N ASP A 249 2.09 -26.53 -8.23
CA ASP A 249 1.61 -27.38 -9.33
C ASP A 249 0.24 -26.97 -9.85
N GLU A 250 -0.60 -26.33 -9.00
CA GLU A 250 -1.93 -25.88 -9.38
C GLU A 250 -1.93 -24.47 -10.00
N ILE A 251 -0.89 -23.67 -9.76
CA ILE A 251 -0.86 -22.28 -10.22
C ILE A 251 -0.87 -22.18 -11.74
N GLY A 252 -0.17 -23.06 -12.44
CA GLY A 252 -0.18 -23.12 -13.89
C GLY A 252 -1.59 -23.35 -14.46
N SER A 253 -2.36 -24.24 -13.83
CA SER A 253 -3.76 -24.49 -14.21
C SER A 253 -4.66 -23.29 -13.93
N SER A 254 -4.43 -22.59 -12.79
CA SER A 254 -5.17 -21.37 -12.46
C SER A 254 -4.86 -20.24 -13.46
N ILE A 255 -3.60 -20.09 -13.90
CA ILE A 255 -3.23 -19.11 -14.94
C ILE A 255 -3.93 -19.42 -16.26
N ARG A 256 -3.93 -20.70 -16.70
CA ARG A 256 -4.62 -21.11 -17.94
C ARG A 256 -6.11 -20.87 -17.87
N ASN A 257 -6.73 -21.19 -16.74
CA ASN A 257 -8.14 -20.86 -16.52
C ASN A 257 -8.41 -19.35 -16.64
N CYS A 258 -7.54 -18.49 -16.09
CA CYS A 258 -7.65 -17.03 -16.26
C CYS A 258 -7.50 -16.62 -17.74
N PHE A 259 -6.69 -17.32 -18.54
CA PHE A 259 -6.53 -17.01 -19.95
C PHE A 259 -7.75 -17.41 -20.77
N GLU A 260 -8.22 -18.64 -20.59
CA GLU A 260 -9.29 -19.26 -21.37
C GLU A 260 -10.66 -18.67 -21.04
N ASN A 261 -10.91 -18.38 -19.76
CA ASN A 261 -12.19 -17.91 -19.23
C ASN A 261 -12.11 -16.45 -18.75
N TYR A 262 -11.23 -15.62 -19.37
CA TYR A 262 -10.87 -14.30 -18.86
C TYR A 262 -12.07 -13.40 -18.56
N GLU A 263 -13.05 -13.29 -19.47
CA GLU A 263 -14.21 -12.42 -19.28
C GLU A 263 -15.07 -12.83 -18.09
N MET A 264 -15.21 -14.12 -17.84
CA MET A 264 -15.93 -14.65 -16.67
C MET A 264 -15.12 -14.41 -15.40
N VAL A 265 -13.84 -14.79 -15.41
CA VAL A 265 -12.95 -14.70 -14.24
C VAL A 265 -12.75 -13.26 -13.81
N ILE A 266 -12.52 -12.32 -14.74
CA ILE A 266 -12.28 -10.91 -14.38
C ILE A 266 -13.51 -10.26 -13.71
N ASN A 267 -14.70 -10.74 -13.95
CA ASN A 267 -15.89 -10.26 -13.26
C ASN A 267 -15.90 -10.62 -11.78
N GLU A 268 -15.27 -11.72 -11.36
CA GLU A 268 -15.11 -12.08 -9.95
C GLU A 268 -14.26 -11.05 -9.17
N TYR A 269 -13.42 -10.27 -9.87
CA TYR A 269 -12.62 -9.18 -9.30
C TYR A 269 -13.36 -7.82 -9.23
N SER A 270 -14.65 -7.76 -9.59
CA SER A 270 -15.41 -6.50 -9.61
C SER A 270 -15.42 -5.83 -8.23
N PHE A 271 -15.69 -6.59 -7.18
CA PHE A 271 -15.67 -6.06 -5.81
C PHE A 271 -14.29 -5.48 -5.42
N TYR A 272 -13.19 -6.15 -5.82
CA TYR A 272 -11.84 -5.65 -5.55
C TYR A 272 -11.60 -4.32 -6.27
N ARG A 273 -11.98 -4.21 -7.55
CA ARG A 273 -11.85 -2.97 -8.31
C ARG A 273 -12.69 -1.84 -7.72
N ASP A 274 -13.90 -2.14 -7.26
CA ASP A 274 -14.77 -1.12 -6.68
C ASP A 274 -14.23 -0.61 -5.34
N THR A 275 -13.68 -1.49 -4.50
CA THR A 275 -12.99 -1.06 -3.27
C THR A 275 -11.77 -0.18 -3.57
N ILE A 276 -11.00 -0.46 -4.63
CA ILE A 276 -9.84 0.37 -5.01
C ILE A 276 -10.28 1.78 -5.41
N LYS A 277 -11.37 1.92 -6.16
CA LYS A 277 -11.88 3.22 -6.61
C LYS A 277 -12.30 4.15 -5.46
N THR A 278 -12.75 3.58 -4.35
CA THR A 278 -13.23 4.37 -3.18
C THR A 278 -12.11 4.74 -2.20
N GLN A 279 -10.91 4.18 -2.31
CA GLN A 279 -9.81 4.34 -1.34
C GLN A 279 -9.40 5.80 -1.12
N LYS A 280 -9.35 6.61 -2.19
CA LYS A 280 -9.00 8.04 -2.06
C LYS A 280 -10.01 8.80 -1.21
N GLU A 281 -11.28 8.61 -1.50
CA GLU A 281 -12.38 9.23 -0.73
C GLU A 281 -12.35 8.75 0.72
N GLU A 282 -12.09 7.46 0.95
CA GLU A 282 -11.97 6.88 2.28
C GLU A 282 -10.84 7.56 3.09
N LEU A 283 -9.63 7.72 2.51
CA LEU A 283 -8.54 8.43 3.18
C LEU A 283 -8.92 9.86 3.52
N HIS A 284 -9.55 10.60 2.58
CA HIS A 284 -10.00 11.98 2.82
C HIS A 284 -11.03 12.06 3.94
N ASN A 285 -11.96 11.11 4.03
CA ASN A 285 -12.97 11.05 5.09
C ASN A 285 -12.33 10.71 6.44
N LEU A 286 -11.38 9.78 6.50
CA LEU A 286 -10.63 9.47 7.72
C LEU A 286 -9.78 10.66 8.18
N ALA A 287 -9.12 11.36 7.25
CA ALA A 287 -8.35 12.57 7.56
C ALA A 287 -9.22 13.67 8.18
N LYS A 288 -10.43 13.90 7.64
CA LYS A 288 -11.41 14.83 8.23
C LYS A 288 -11.80 14.40 9.64
N LYS A 289 -12.13 13.12 9.80
CA LYS A 289 -12.61 12.57 11.07
C LYS A 289 -11.62 12.70 12.22
N TYR A 290 -10.31 12.53 11.92
CA TYR A 290 -9.29 12.43 12.97
C TYR A 290 -8.52 13.72 13.21
N PHE A 291 -8.40 14.59 12.19
CA PHE A 291 -7.46 15.71 12.22
C PHE A 291 -8.07 17.07 11.93
N ILE A 292 -9.34 17.13 11.55
CA ILE A 292 -10.04 18.39 11.23
C ILE A 292 -11.29 18.56 12.09
#